data_df7c196e91145078b8318d839772a984
#
_entry.id   df7c196e91145078b8318d839772a984
#
_cell.length_a   1.000
_cell.length_b   1.000
_cell.length_c   1.000
_cell.angle_alpha   90.00
_cell.angle_beta   90.00
_cell.angle_gamma   90.00
#
_symmetry.space_group_name_H-M   'P 1'
#
loop_
_entity.id
_entity.type
_entity.pdbx_description
1 polymer ?
#
loop_
_entity_poly.entity_id
_entity_poly.type
_entity_poly.pdbx_seq_one_letter_code
_entity_poly.pdbx_strand_id
1 'polypeptide(L)'
;MKNFIKYKEARIQYVISILSVTIVALLCLFVRDIIEYKIVGYLLLVVVSLLAIFLEIKPVLLGAILSALALDYLFIKPYHTLHIDNAEDAFLLIMFFIIALINAVLTNKFRRMQRAIHIKETRANTMKLYNTMLDSLSHELRTPIAAILGSIDTLQQKDVILSSDTQEKLHNEIEIASMKLNYQVENLLNMSRLESGYIQPKLDWCDVKEIIYNVCNRLTEETKDHKMTYDIDDNLPLFKLDNGLMEQIIYNLVYNCAQHTPKGATIKIKAQYDVDTDYDSHINLIKKCIINVSDDGYGFPEAEIDRAFDKFYRFKNSKTGGTGLGLSIVKGFVEVQNGIISLKNNDEGGAVFTLEFKVDCLVINSLENE
;
A
#
# COMPACT_ATOMS: atom_id res chain seq x y z
N MET A 1 15.53 -15.09 -0.97
CA MET A 1 14.69 -15.31 0.20
C MET A 1 13.37 -16.02 -0.10
N LYS A 2 12.57 -15.64 -1.10
CA LYS A 2 11.30 -16.34 -1.48
C LYS A 2 11.44 -17.84 -1.75
N ASN A 3 12.52 -18.29 -2.38
CA ASN A 3 12.74 -19.72 -2.67
C ASN A 3 13.04 -20.54 -1.40
N PHE A 4 13.72 -19.97 -0.41
CA PHE A 4 14.06 -20.67 0.84
C PHE A 4 12.83 -20.88 1.74
N ILE A 5 11.92 -19.91 1.77
CA ILE A 5 10.63 -20.01 2.48
C ILE A 5 9.75 -21.10 1.82
N LYS A 6 9.66 -21.11 0.49
CA LYS A 6 8.89 -22.10 -0.26
C LYS A 6 9.40 -23.55 -0.06
N TYR A 7 10.72 -23.76 0.08
CA TYR A 7 11.32 -25.07 0.39
C TYR A 7 11.02 -25.50 1.83
N LYS A 8 11.01 -24.58 2.80
CA LYS A 8 10.67 -24.87 4.18
C LYS A 8 9.20 -25.25 4.32
N GLU A 9 8.31 -24.53 3.64
CA GLU A 9 6.88 -24.84 3.58
C GLU A 9 6.61 -26.21 2.92
N ALA A 10 7.32 -26.55 1.84
CA ALA A 10 7.16 -27.84 1.19
C ALA A 10 7.54 -29.00 2.12
N ARG A 11 8.66 -28.93 2.85
CA ARG A 11 9.07 -29.96 3.82
C ARG A 11 8.04 -30.16 4.93
N ILE A 12 7.49 -29.08 5.44
CA ILE A 12 6.45 -29.12 6.48
C ILE A 12 5.21 -29.87 5.97
N GLN A 13 4.81 -29.68 4.72
CA GLN A 13 3.66 -30.40 4.13
C GLN A 13 3.88 -31.92 4.08
N TYR A 14 5.07 -32.38 3.74
CA TYR A 14 5.40 -33.82 3.77
C TYR A 14 5.36 -34.37 5.21
N VAL A 15 5.88 -33.64 6.18
CA VAL A 15 5.85 -34.04 7.59
C VAL A 15 4.41 -34.14 8.08
N ILE A 16 3.57 -33.16 7.78
CA ILE A 16 2.14 -33.17 8.14
C ILE A 16 1.45 -34.39 7.53
N SER A 17 1.69 -34.68 6.24
CA SER A 17 1.09 -35.83 5.56
C SER A 17 1.47 -37.16 6.22
N ILE A 18 2.76 -37.39 6.47
CA ILE A 18 3.28 -38.61 7.10
C ILE A 18 2.70 -38.73 8.53
N LEU A 19 2.79 -37.65 9.32
CA LEU A 19 2.37 -37.67 10.72
C LEU A 19 0.88 -37.96 10.86
N SER A 20 0.03 -37.32 10.04
CA SER A 20 -1.43 -37.51 10.09
C SER A 20 -1.83 -38.96 9.77
N VAL A 21 -1.25 -39.54 8.72
CA VAL A 21 -1.51 -40.94 8.36
C VAL A 21 -1.02 -41.89 9.44
N THR A 22 0.20 -41.65 9.97
CA THR A 22 0.79 -42.52 11.00
C THR A 22 -0.02 -42.48 12.30
N ILE A 23 -0.45 -41.28 12.75
CA ILE A 23 -1.27 -41.15 13.94
C ILE A 23 -2.57 -41.93 13.83
N VAL A 24 -3.29 -41.78 12.68
CA VAL A 24 -4.58 -42.45 12.48
C VAL A 24 -4.38 -43.96 12.35
N ALA A 25 -3.34 -44.42 11.65
CA ALA A 25 -3.02 -45.83 11.57
C ALA A 25 -2.70 -46.43 12.96
N LEU A 26 -1.92 -45.74 13.81
CA LEU A 26 -1.64 -46.17 15.16
C LEU A 26 -2.91 -46.21 16.06
N LEU A 27 -3.77 -45.20 15.98
CA LEU A 27 -5.04 -45.19 16.69
C LEU A 27 -5.93 -46.38 16.28
N CYS A 28 -5.99 -46.69 14.99
CA CYS A 28 -6.74 -47.85 14.49
C CYS A 28 -6.14 -49.17 14.94
N LEU A 29 -4.83 -49.28 15.17
CA LEU A 29 -4.19 -50.48 15.73
C LEU A 29 -4.69 -50.85 17.11
N PHE A 30 -4.96 -49.86 17.99
CA PHE A 30 -5.51 -50.12 19.34
C PHE A 30 -6.89 -50.71 19.33
N VAL A 31 -7.66 -50.51 18.28
CA VAL A 31 -9.04 -51.00 18.15
C VAL A 31 -9.20 -52.06 17.05
N ARG A 32 -8.08 -52.60 16.56
CA ARG A 32 -8.03 -53.55 15.43
C ARG A 32 -8.89 -54.78 15.63
N ASP A 33 -9.01 -55.28 16.87
CA ASP A 33 -9.75 -56.50 17.20
C ASP A 33 -11.27 -56.26 17.26
N ILE A 34 -11.70 -54.97 17.25
CA ILE A 34 -13.13 -54.56 17.31
C ILE A 34 -13.65 -54.11 15.97
N ILE A 35 -12.76 -53.51 15.15
CA ILE A 35 -13.12 -52.86 13.91
C ILE A 35 -12.64 -53.68 12.70
N GLU A 36 -13.51 -53.89 11.72
CA GLU A 36 -13.10 -54.49 10.45
C GLU A 36 -12.10 -53.61 9.68
N TYR A 37 -11.10 -54.26 9.04
CA TYR A 37 -10.07 -53.57 8.26
C TYR A 37 -10.61 -52.66 7.15
N LYS A 38 -11.80 -52.97 6.60
CA LYS A 38 -12.51 -52.14 5.61
C LYS A 38 -12.82 -50.76 6.17
N ILE A 39 -13.25 -50.67 7.44
CA ILE A 39 -13.56 -49.41 8.11
C ILE A 39 -12.27 -48.57 8.30
N VAL A 40 -11.16 -49.23 8.64
CA VAL A 40 -9.85 -48.56 8.72
C VAL A 40 -9.46 -47.96 7.36
N GLY A 41 -9.69 -48.70 6.27
CA GLY A 41 -9.47 -48.19 4.91
C GLY A 41 -10.26 -46.93 4.63
N TYR A 42 -11.55 -46.88 4.99
CA TYR A 42 -12.38 -45.69 4.82
C TYR A 42 -11.90 -44.51 5.67
N LEU A 43 -11.48 -44.74 6.92
CA LEU A 43 -10.92 -43.71 7.78
C LEU A 43 -9.63 -43.08 7.19
N LEU A 44 -8.72 -43.93 6.71
CA LEU A 44 -7.49 -43.49 6.08
C LEU A 44 -7.79 -42.70 4.78
N LEU A 45 -8.81 -43.12 4.01
CA LEU A 45 -9.26 -42.41 2.83
C LEU A 45 -9.79 -41.01 3.16
N VAL A 46 -10.58 -40.89 4.24
CA VAL A 46 -11.06 -39.59 4.73
C VAL A 46 -9.89 -38.68 5.13
N VAL A 47 -8.88 -39.23 5.82
CA VAL A 47 -7.66 -38.47 6.19
C VAL A 47 -6.95 -37.96 4.94
N VAL A 48 -6.70 -38.81 3.95
CA VAL A 48 -6.07 -38.40 2.68
C VAL A 48 -6.90 -37.36 1.94
N SER A 49 -8.22 -37.50 1.95
CA SER A 49 -9.13 -36.53 1.34
C SER A 49 -9.09 -35.17 2.05
N LEU A 50 -9.02 -35.15 3.36
CA LEU A 50 -8.84 -33.91 4.14
C LEU A 50 -7.49 -33.27 3.91
N LEU A 51 -6.42 -34.07 3.85
CA LEU A 51 -5.08 -33.60 3.52
C LEU A 51 -5.04 -32.96 2.12
N ALA A 52 -5.79 -33.47 1.15
CA ALA A 52 -5.89 -32.91 -0.20
C ALA A 52 -6.44 -31.48 -0.21
N ILE A 53 -7.25 -31.09 0.80
CA ILE A 53 -7.79 -29.72 0.92
C ILE A 53 -6.68 -28.73 1.31
N PHE A 54 -5.71 -29.13 2.12
CA PHE A 54 -4.69 -28.22 2.69
C PHE A 54 -3.32 -28.33 2.05
N LEU A 55 -2.92 -29.53 1.58
CA LEU A 55 -1.59 -29.81 1.05
C LEU A 55 -1.55 -29.78 -0.48
N GLU A 56 -0.33 -29.72 -1.04
CA GLU A 56 -0.09 -29.89 -2.48
C GLU A 56 -0.22 -31.35 -2.91
N ILE A 57 -0.32 -31.58 -4.24
CA ILE A 57 -0.52 -32.93 -4.81
C ILE A 57 0.54 -33.93 -4.33
N LYS A 58 1.82 -33.56 -4.35
CA LYS A 58 2.92 -34.49 -4.03
C LYS A 58 2.87 -35.04 -2.61
N PRO A 59 2.73 -34.22 -1.53
CA PRO A 59 2.53 -34.69 -0.17
C PRO A 59 1.26 -35.56 0.01
N VAL A 60 0.17 -35.22 -0.68
CA VAL A 60 -1.06 -36.01 -0.63
C VAL A 60 -0.89 -37.38 -1.26
N LEU A 61 -0.23 -37.47 -2.41
CA LEU A 61 0.06 -38.76 -3.04
C LEU A 61 0.97 -39.63 -2.15
N LEU A 62 1.97 -39.03 -1.48
CA LEU A 62 2.79 -39.76 -0.50
C LEU A 62 1.92 -40.27 0.66
N GLY A 63 1.03 -39.46 1.20
CA GLY A 63 0.07 -39.86 2.23
C GLY A 63 -0.83 -41.02 1.78
N ALA A 64 -1.31 -40.98 0.54
CA ALA A 64 -2.10 -42.05 -0.06
C ALA A 64 -1.31 -43.36 -0.17
N ILE A 65 -0.05 -43.29 -0.63
CA ILE A 65 0.84 -44.48 -0.71
C ILE A 65 1.07 -45.06 0.71
N LEU A 66 1.40 -44.20 1.68
CA LEU A 66 1.64 -44.64 3.06
C LEU A 66 0.36 -45.24 3.68
N SER A 67 -0.82 -44.66 3.41
CA SER A 67 -2.09 -45.17 3.90
C SER A 67 -2.42 -46.55 3.31
N ALA A 68 -2.18 -46.74 2.01
CA ALA A 68 -2.38 -48.00 1.35
C ALA A 68 -1.44 -49.09 1.88
N LEU A 69 -0.12 -48.76 2.05
CA LEU A 69 0.85 -49.67 2.64
C LEU A 69 0.54 -49.99 4.11
N ALA A 70 0.12 -49.02 4.88
CA ALA A 70 -0.29 -49.25 6.27
C ALA A 70 -1.51 -50.14 6.38
N LEU A 71 -2.50 -49.96 5.47
CA LEU A 71 -3.69 -50.78 5.44
C LEU A 71 -3.35 -52.25 5.11
N ASP A 72 -2.54 -52.48 4.08
CA ASP A 72 -2.13 -53.81 3.67
C ASP A 72 -1.29 -54.51 4.74
N TYR A 73 -0.22 -53.86 5.21
CA TYR A 73 0.76 -54.46 6.11
C TYR A 73 0.23 -54.67 7.53
N LEU A 74 -0.61 -53.80 8.07
CA LEU A 74 -1.03 -53.80 9.47
C LEU A 74 -2.43 -54.40 9.70
N PHE A 75 -3.31 -54.37 8.72
CA PHE A 75 -4.75 -54.64 8.93
C PHE A 75 -5.29 -55.78 8.04
N ILE A 76 -4.67 -56.07 6.86
CA ILE A 76 -5.11 -57.17 6.01
C ILE A 76 -4.37 -58.45 6.45
N LYS A 77 -5.06 -59.59 6.55
CA LYS A 77 -4.47 -60.91 6.85
C LYS A 77 -3.91 -61.57 5.62
N PRO A 78 -2.73 -62.23 5.69
CA PRO A 78 -1.87 -62.45 6.86
C PRO A 78 -1.07 -61.20 7.22
N TYR A 79 -1.09 -60.78 8.49
CA TYR A 79 -0.45 -59.56 8.98
C TYR A 79 1.07 -59.56 8.75
N HIS A 80 1.66 -58.38 8.54
CA HIS A 80 3.09 -58.16 8.34
C HIS A 80 3.64 -58.76 7.04
N THR A 81 2.75 -59.00 6.08
CA THR A 81 3.11 -59.40 4.72
C THR A 81 2.50 -58.43 3.71
N LEU A 82 3.20 -58.22 2.63
CA LEU A 82 2.67 -57.45 1.48
C LEU A 82 2.11 -58.42 0.44
N HIS A 83 1.12 -59.25 0.83
CA HIS A 83 0.51 -60.23 -0.01
C HIS A 83 -1.00 -60.10 -0.01
N ILE A 84 -1.56 -59.97 -1.19
CA ILE A 84 -2.99 -59.78 -1.39
C ILE A 84 -3.55 -61.09 -1.95
N ASP A 85 -4.20 -61.86 -1.08
CA ASP A 85 -4.78 -63.13 -1.46
C ASP A 85 -6.14 -63.02 -2.11
N ASN A 86 -6.90 -61.97 -1.76
CA ASN A 86 -8.28 -61.80 -2.19
C ASN A 86 -8.44 -60.71 -3.25
N ALA A 87 -9.24 -61.01 -4.29
CA ALA A 87 -9.57 -60.00 -5.31
C ALA A 87 -10.31 -58.78 -4.72
N GLU A 88 -11.06 -58.93 -3.63
CA GLU A 88 -11.73 -57.83 -2.97
C GLU A 88 -10.75 -56.84 -2.35
N ASP A 89 -9.67 -57.30 -1.72
CA ASP A 89 -8.65 -56.48 -1.08
C ASP A 89 -7.84 -55.73 -2.14
N ALA A 90 -7.49 -56.40 -3.26
CA ALA A 90 -6.87 -55.76 -4.40
C ALA A 90 -7.74 -54.61 -4.98
N PHE A 91 -9.02 -54.88 -5.13
CA PHE A 91 -9.98 -53.89 -5.61
C PHE A 91 -10.09 -52.68 -4.67
N LEU A 92 -10.14 -52.94 -3.35
CA LEU A 92 -10.20 -51.87 -2.33
C LEU A 92 -8.99 -50.97 -2.39
N LEU A 93 -7.77 -51.51 -2.51
CA LEU A 93 -6.55 -50.75 -2.62
C LEU A 93 -6.48 -49.91 -3.92
N ILE A 94 -6.91 -50.52 -5.05
CA ILE A 94 -6.98 -49.81 -6.34
C ILE A 94 -7.97 -48.63 -6.24
N MET A 95 -9.16 -48.89 -5.69
CA MET A 95 -10.18 -47.79 -5.49
C MET A 95 -9.69 -46.73 -4.56
N PHE A 96 -8.95 -47.09 -3.51
CA PHE A 96 -8.34 -46.10 -2.60
C PHE A 96 -7.43 -45.14 -3.36
N PHE A 97 -6.54 -45.68 -4.23
CA PHE A 97 -5.66 -44.87 -5.06
C PHE A 97 -6.39 -44.01 -6.06
N ILE A 98 -7.41 -44.52 -6.73
CA ILE A 98 -8.21 -43.79 -7.70
C ILE A 98 -8.92 -42.60 -7.02
N ILE A 99 -9.55 -42.82 -5.86
CA ILE A 99 -10.27 -41.77 -5.14
C ILE A 99 -9.28 -40.70 -4.63
N ALA A 100 -8.13 -41.12 -4.06
CA ALA A 100 -7.10 -40.19 -3.61
C ALA A 100 -6.55 -39.33 -4.78
N LEU A 101 -6.32 -39.93 -5.95
CA LEU A 101 -5.85 -39.22 -7.13
C LEU A 101 -6.90 -38.22 -7.64
N ILE A 102 -8.17 -38.65 -7.74
CA ILE A 102 -9.25 -37.77 -8.18
C ILE A 102 -9.38 -36.57 -7.25
N ASN A 103 -9.39 -36.80 -5.92
CA ASN A 103 -9.48 -35.73 -4.94
C ASN A 103 -8.29 -34.75 -5.05
N ALA A 104 -7.08 -35.25 -5.19
CA ALA A 104 -5.88 -34.42 -5.36
C ALA A 104 -5.96 -33.55 -6.63
N VAL A 105 -6.37 -34.14 -7.76
CA VAL A 105 -6.49 -33.42 -9.04
C VAL A 105 -7.62 -32.38 -8.99
N LEU A 106 -8.79 -32.74 -8.48
CA LEU A 106 -9.92 -31.83 -8.37
C LEU A 106 -9.60 -30.62 -7.47
N THR A 107 -9.03 -30.88 -6.30
CA THR A 107 -8.67 -29.81 -5.37
C THR A 107 -7.64 -28.86 -5.98
N ASN A 108 -6.64 -29.39 -6.68
CA ASN A 108 -5.65 -28.55 -7.34
C ASN A 108 -6.26 -27.71 -8.48
N LYS A 109 -7.16 -28.30 -9.27
CA LYS A 109 -7.90 -27.59 -10.33
C LYS A 109 -8.75 -26.46 -9.73
N PHE A 110 -9.45 -26.73 -8.65
CA PHE A 110 -10.28 -25.75 -7.94
C PHE A 110 -9.45 -24.57 -7.41
N ARG A 111 -8.30 -24.86 -6.77
CA ARG A 111 -7.37 -23.81 -6.29
C ARG A 111 -6.85 -22.94 -7.41
N ARG A 112 -6.50 -23.54 -8.57
CA ARG A 112 -6.04 -22.78 -9.74
C ARG A 112 -7.15 -21.86 -10.28
N MET A 113 -8.39 -22.35 -10.33
CA MET A 113 -9.51 -21.54 -10.76
C MET A 113 -9.76 -20.37 -9.80
N GLN A 114 -9.74 -20.60 -8.49
CA GLN A 114 -9.90 -19.54 -7.48
C GLN A 114 -8.83 -18.45 -7.60
N ARG A 115 -7.57 -18.84 -7.77
CA ARG A 115 -6.47 -17.88 -7.99
C ARG A 115 -6.67 -17.07 -9.27
N ALA A 116 -7.11 -17.70 -10.35
CA ALA A 116 -7.38 -17.03 -11.62
C ALA A 116 -8.55 -16.04 -11.51
N ILE A 117 -9.61 -16.38 -10.78
CA ILE A 117 -10.74 -15.49 -10.50
C ILE A 117 -10.26 -14.28 -9.68
N HIS A 118 -9.53 -14.52 -8.60
CA HIS A 118 -9.02 -13.43 -7.75
C HIS A 118 -8.12 -12.45 -8.52
N ILE A 119 -7.24 -12.97 -9.40
CA ILE A 119 -6.42 -12.12 -10.27
C ILE A 119 -7.28 -11.29 -11.23
N LYS A 120 -8.32 -11.90 -11.81
CA LYS A 120 -9.25 -11.19 -12.71
C LYS A 120 -10.03 -10.11 -11.98
N GLU A 121 -10.54 -10.39 -10.78
CA GLU A 121 -11.25 -9.41 -9.95
C GLU A 121 -10.35 -8.24 -9.56
N THR A 122 -9.12 -8.53 -9.14
CA THR A 122 -8.15 -7.49 -8.81
C THR A 122 -7.88 -6.60 -10.02
N ARG A 123 -7.66 -7.19 -11.21
CA ARG A 123 -7.45 -6.42 -12.45
C ARG A 123 -8.67 -5.60 -12.84
N ALA A 124 -9.87 -6.17 -12.74
CA ALA A 124 -11.11 -5.47 -13.04
C ALA A 124 -11.34 -4.27 -12.11
N ASN A 125 -11.08 -4.44 -10.81
CA ASN A 125 -11.16 -3.36 -9.83
C ASN A 125 -10.12 -2.26 -10.10
N THR A 126 -8.88 -2.63 -10.42
CA THR A 126 -7.84 -1.66 -10.82
C THR A 126 -8.27 -0.89 -12.08
N MET A 127 -8.81 -1.57 -13.09
CA MET A 127 -9.27 -0.94 -14.34
C MET A 127 -10.46 0.00 -14.09
N LYS A 128 -11.39 -0.40 -13.21
CA LYS A 128 -12.51 0.46 -12.80
C LYS A 128 -12.04 1.73 -12.08
N LEU A 129 -11.10 1.58 -11.16
CA LEU A 129 -10.46 2.72 -10.49
C LEU A 129 -9.77 3.64 -11.50
N TYR A 130 -9.03 3.06 -12.46
CA TYR A 130 -8.35 3.82 -13.52
C TYR A 130 -9.32 4.60 -14.40
N ASN A 131 -10.44 4.00 -14.82
CA ASN A 131 -11.45 4.68 -15.62
C ASN A 131 -12.14 5.81 -14.83
N THR A 132 -12.51 5.57 -13.57
CA THR A 132 -13.07 6.61 -12.69
C THR A 132 -12.09 7.79 -12.53
N MET A 133 -10.80 7.48 -12.44
CA MET A 133 -9.72 8.46 -12.41
C MET A 133 -9.68 9.32 -13.68
N LEU A 134 -9.68 8.68 -14.88
CA LEU A 134 -9.64 9.40 -16.15
C LEU A 134 -10.85 10.31 -16.32
N ASP A 135 -12.02 9.86 -15.88
CA ASP A 135 -13.25 10.67 -15.93
C ASP A 135 -13.14 11.90 -15.00
N SER A 136 -12.70 11.70 -13.77
CA SER A 136 -12.48 12.80 -12.80
C SER A 136 -11.41 13.79 -13.31
N LEU A 137 -10.29 13.27 -13.83
CA LEU A 137 -9.21 14.09 -14.38
C LEU A 137 -9.69 14.90 -15.59
N SER A 138 -10.45 14.27 -16.50
CA SER A 138 -11.00 14.94 -17.67
C SER A 138 -11.91 16.11 -17.29
N HIS A 139 -12.69 15.94 -16.23
CA HIS A 139 -13.53 17.00 -15.69
C HIS A 139 -12.71 18.15 -15.08
N GLU A 140 -11.71 17.81 -14.27
CA GLU A 140 -10.83 18.78 -13.58
C GLU A 140 -9.92 19.55 -14.58
N LEU A 141 -9.52 18.93 -15.69
CA LEU A 141 -8.77 19.63 -16.76
C LEU A 141 -9.67 20.51 -17.62
N ARG A 142 -10.93 20.12 -17.87
CA ARG A 142 -11.86 20.87 -18.68
C ARG A 142 -12.16 22.24 -18.09
N THR A 143 -12.28 22.34 -16.77
CA THR A 143 -12.62 23.59 -16.08
C THR A 143 -11.59 24.71 -16.33
N PRO A 144 -10.28 24.53 -16.04
CA PRO A 144 -9.29 25.58 -16.32
C PRO A 144 -9.15 25.87 -17.82
N ILE A 145 -9.26 24.85 -18.67
CA ILE A 145 -9.24 25.07 -20.14
C ILE A 145 -10.41 25.95 -20.58
N ALA A 146 -11.62 25.69 -20.09
CA ALA A 146 -12.79 26.51 -20.39
C ALA A 146 -12.65 27.94 -19.86
N ALA A 147 -12.04 28.15 -18.69
CA ALA A 147 -11.76 29.49 -18.18
C ALA A 147 -10.77 30.25 -19.08
N ILE A 148 -9.67 29.59 -19.50
CA ILE A 148 -8.69 30.19 -20.43
C ILE A 148 -9.35 30.58 -21.74
N LEU A 149 -10.11 29.65 -22.35
CA LEU A 149 -10.77 29.94 -23.62
C LEU A 149 -11.81 31.06 -23.51
N GLY A 150 -12.63 31.05 -22.45
CA GLY A 150 -13.64 32.08 -22.21
C GLY A 150 -13.04 33.48 -22.01
N SER A 151 -11.92 33.56 -21.26
CA SER A 151 -11.20 34.82 -21.02
C SER A 151 -10.55 35.32 -22.34
N ILE A 152 -9.98 34.43 -23.17
CA ILE A 152 -9.41 34.76 -24.48
C ILE A 152 -10.51 35.22 -25.43
N ASP A 153 -11.64 34.50 -25.51
CA ASP A 153 -12.77 34.87 -26.37
C ASP A 153 -13.30 36.28 -26.02
N THR A 154 -13.36 36.57 -24.70
CA THR A 154 -13.79 37.91 -24.25
C THR A 154 -12.79 39.00 -24.61
N LEU A 155 -11.47 38.74 -24.51
CA LEU A 155 -10.41 39.66 -24.92
C LEU A 155 -10.38 39.91 -26.44
N GLN A 156 -10.84 38.95 -27.24
CA GLN A 156 -10.86 39.04 -28.72
C GLN A 156 -12.13 39.67 -29.25
N GLN A 157 -13.15 39.96 -28.45
CA GLN A 157 -14.36 40.62 -28.90
C GLN A 157 -14.06 42.04 -29.41
N LYS A 158 -14.22 42.27 -30.72
CA LYS A 158 -13.91 43.54 -31.39
C LYS A 158 -14.95 44.64 -31.13
N ASP A 159 -16.16 44.25 -30.77
CA ASP A 159 -17.31 45.17 -30.63
C ASP A 159 -17.43 45.71 -29.17
N VAL A 160 -16.59 45.28 -28.25
CA VAL A 160 -16.64 45.71 -26.84
C VAL A 160 -15.30 46.34 -26.46
N ILE A 161 -15.34 47.63 -26.10
CA ILE A 161 -14.16 48.30 -25.54
C ILE A 161 -14.05 47.90 -24.08
N LEU A 162 -13.15 46.97 -23.77
CA LEU A 162 -12.86 46.52 -22.40
C LEU A 162 -12.06 47.59 -21.66
N SER A 163 -12.41 47.87 -20.41
CA SER A 163 -11.56 48.70 -19.54
C SER A 163 -10.23 48.03 -19.23
N SER A 164 -9.18 48.84 -18.96
CA SER A 164 -7.87 48.30 -18.57
C SER A 164 -7.97 47.35 -17.36
N ASP A 165 -8.79 47.68 -16.36
CA ASP A 165 -9.05 46.83 -15.18
C ASP A 165 -9.69 45.47 -15.56
N THR A 166 -10.60 45.47 -16.56
CA THR A 166 -11.22 44.23 -17.02
C THR A 166 -10.22 43.36 -17.80
N GLN A 167 -9.36 43.97 -18.62
CA GLN A 167 -8.32 43.27 -19.34
C GLN A 167 -7.32 42.62 -18.37
N GLU A 168 -6.89 43.35 -17.32
CA GLU A 168 -5.99 42.86 -16.29
C GLU A 168 -6.61 41.69 -15.52
N LYS A 169 -7.88 41.76 -15.15
CA LYS A 169 -8.62 40.64 -14.53
C LYS A 169 -8.67 39.40 -15.43
N LEU A 170 -8.92 39.55 -16.70
CA LEU A 170 -8.96 38.43 -17.64
C LEU A 170 -7.57 37.80 -17.85
N HIS A 171 -6.50 38.60 -17.89
CA HIS A 171 -5.13 38.08 -17.96
C HIS A 171 -4.79 37.29 -16.69
N ASN A 172 -5.15 37.81 -15.52
CA ASN A 172 -4.94 37.12 -14.23
C ASN A 172 -5.76 35.80 -14.15
N GLU A 173 -7.00 35.77 -14.68
CA GLU A 173 -7.77 34.51 -14.77
C GLU A 173 -7.08 33.48 -15.67
N ILE A 174 -6.52 33.90 -16.81
CA ILE A 174 -5.76 33.00 -17.69
C ILE A 174 -4.53 32.45 -16.97
N GLU A 175 -3.80 33.28 -16.25
CA GLU A 175 -2.60 32.91 -15.50
C GLU A 175 -2.94 31.88 -14.41
N ILE A 176 -3.93 32.16 -13.55
CA ILE A 176 -4.39 31.25 -12.50
C ILE A 176 -4.85 29.90 -13.06
N ALA A 177 -5.65 29.94 -14.15
CA ALA A 177 -6.13 28.73 -14.77
C ALA A 177 -4.99 27.90 -15.40
N SER A 178 -3.98 28.56 -16.00
CA SER A 178 -2.80 27.91 -16.57
C SER A 178 -1.92 27.27 -15.48
N MET A 179 -1.71 27.95 -14.36
CA MET A 179 -0.98 27.40 -13.21
C MET A 179 -1.69 26.17 -12.65
N LYS A 180 -3.02 26.23 -12.49
CA LYS A 180 -3.83 25.10 -12.05
C LYS A 180 -3.74 23.90 -12.98
N LEU A 181 -3.77 24.14 -14.28
CA LEU A 181 -3.62 23.10 -15.30
C LEU A 181 -2.24 22.43 -15.20
N ASN A 182 -1.17 23.22 -15.12
CA ASN A 182 0.19 22.71 -14.96
C ASN A 182 0.34 21.85 -13.71
N TYR A 183 -0.17 22.31 -12.58
CA TYR A 183 -0.17 21.54 -11.31
C TYR A 183 -0.89 20.19 -11.45
N GLN A 184 -2.02 20.14 -12.15
CA GLN A 184 -2.76 18.90 -12.36
C GLN A 184 -1.98 17.92 -13.27
N VAL A 185 -1.32 18.43 -14.32
CA VAL A 185 -0.46 17.62 -15.20
C VAL A 185 0.74 17.06 -14.44
N GLU A 186 1.40 17.89 -13.62
CA GLU A 186 2.52 17.44 -12.78
C GLU A 186 2.10 16.35 -11.78
N ASN A 187 0.94 16.49 -11.14
CA ASN A 187 0.41 15.48 -10.23
C ASN A 187 0.14 14.14 -10.96
N LEU A 188 -0.38 14.20 -12.20
CA LEU A 188 -0.58 13.00 -13.00
C LEU A 188 0.74 12.30 -13.35
N LEU A 189 1.74 13.09 -13.80
CA LEU A 189 3.07 12.57 -14.14
C LEU A 189 3.77 11.95 -12.90
N ASN A 190 3.69 12.62 -11.76
CA ASN A 190 4.25 12.15 -10.51
C ASN A 190 3.57 10.85 -10.04
N MET A 191 2.26 10.77 -10.16
CA MET A 191 1.52 9.56 -9.86
C MET A 191 1.92 8.40 -10.78
N SER A 192 2.03 8.65 -12.08
CA SER A 192 2.47 7.65 -13.07
C SER A 192 3.90 7.14 -12.76
N ARG A 193 4.80 8.04 -12.37
CA ARG A 193 6.18 7.68 -11.98
C ARG A 193 6.21 6.84 -10.70
N LEU A 194 5.38 7.18 -9.71
CA LEU A 194 5.24 6.41 -8.46
C LEU A 194 4.72 5.01 -8.74
N GLU A 195 3.67 4.87 -9.57
CA GLU A 195 3.09 3.55 -9.89
C GLU A 195 4.03 2.63 -10.66
N SER A 196 4.82 3.22 -11.55
CA SER A 196 5.81 2.45 -12.31
C SER A 196 7.02 2.00 -11.49
N GLY A 197 7.19 2.51 -10.25
CA GLY A 197 8.34 2.21 -9.39
C GLY A 197 9.66 2.78 -9.92
N TYR A 198 9.60 3.69 -10.89
CA TYR A 198 10.81 4.29 -11.48
C TYR A 198 11.42 5.43 -10.68
N ILE A 199 10.76 5.87 -9.59
CA ILE A 199 11.33 6.95 -8.78
C ILE A 199 12.46 6.39 -7.93
N GLN A 200 13.66 6.82 -8.25
CA GLN A 200 14.85 6.62 -7.42
C GLN A 200 15.24 7.96 -6.82
N PRO A 201 15.16 8.14 -5.49
CA PRO A 201 15.49 9.41 -4.86
C PRO A 201 16.97 9.73 -5.05
N LYS A 202 17.25 10.96 -5.42
CA LYS A 202 18.62 11.50 -5.50
C LYS A 202 18.96 12.11 -4.15
N LEU A 203 19.44 11.27 -3.23
CA LEU A 203 19.76 11.70 -1.88
C LEU A 203 21.01 12.60 -1.86
N ASP A 204 20.85 13.83 -1.40
CA ASP A 204 21.92 14.79 -1.20
C ASP A 204 21.69 15.55 0.11
N TRP A 205 22.68 16.36 0.53
CA TRP A 205 22.56 17.17 1.73
C TRP A 205 21.61 18.33 1.48
N CYS A 206 20.47 18.33 2.14
CA CYS A 206 19.38 19.29 1.98
C CYS A 206 19.23 20.16 3.22
N ASP A 207 19.10 21.47 3.01
CA ASP A 207 18.63 22.41 4.02
C ASP A 207 17.09 22.43 4.00
N VAL A 208 16.48 21.72 4.93
CA VAL A 208 15.02 21.64 5.06
C VAL A 208 14.41 23.02 5.37
N LYS A 209 15.12 23.87 6.13
CA LYS A 209 14.69 25.22 6.44
C LYS A 209 14.58 26.07 5.17
N GLU A 210 15.60 26.02 4.31
CA GLU A 210 15.61 26.72 3.02
C GLU A 210 14.47 26.21 2.10
N ILE A 211 14.26 24.89 2.01
CA ILE A 211 13.18 24.29 1.23
C ILE A 211 11.82 24.81 1.67
N ILE A 212 11.56 24.83 2.99
CA ILE A 212 10.29 25.31 3.54
C ILE A 212 10.06 26.77 3.13
N TYR A 213 11.03 27.63 3.32
CA TYR A 213 10.88 29.05 2.98
C TYR A 213 10.70 29.29 1.49
N ASN A 214 11.45 28.59 0.64
CA ASN A 214 11.35 28.71 -0.81
C ASN A 214 9.96 28.27 -1.32
N VAL A 215 9.44 27.16 -0.80
CA VAL A 215 8.10 26.67 -1.15
C VAL A 215 7.01 27.63 -0.66
N CYS A 216 7.09 28.12 0.57
CA CYS A 216 6.11 29.07 1.09
C CYS A 216 6.12 30.39 0.34
N ASN A 217 7.28 30.89 -0.07
CA ASN A 217 7.38 32.08 -0.91
C ASN A 217 6.73 31.88 -2.30
N ARG A 218 6.84 30.67 -2.88
CA ARG A 218 6.14 30.32 -4.14
C ARG A 218 4.63 30.26 -3.98
N LEU A 219 4.12 29.95 -2.78
CA LEU A 219 2.70 29.83 -2.48
C LEU A 219 2.10 31.12 -1.86
N THR A 220 2.77 32.27 -1.99
CA THR A 220 2.33 33.53 -1.39
C THR A 220 0.94 33.94 -1.84
N GLU A 221 0.60 33.75 -3.13
CA GLU A 221 -0.73 34.10 -3.65
C GLU A 221 -1.82 33.16 -3.14
N GLU A 222 -1.54 31.85 -3.04
CA GLU A 222 -2.46 30.83 -2.55
C GLU A 222 -2.71 30.96 -1.05
N THR A 223 -1.70 31.43 -0.31
CA THR A 223 -1.74 31.58 1.16
C THR A 223 -2.05 33.01 1.62
N LYS A 224 -2.29 33.97 0.71
CA LYS A 224 -2.49 35.39 1.04
C LYS A 224 -3.63 35.64 2.03
N ASP A 225 -4.65 34.81 2.02
CA ASP A 225 -5.80 34.90 2.92
C ASP A 225 -5.59 34.11 4.23
N HIS A 226 -4.37 33.53 4.45
CA HIS A 226 -4.03 32.71 5.60
C HIS A 226 -2.89 33.30 6.40
N LYS A 227 -2.81 32.97 7.70
CA LYS A 227 -1.69 33.38 8.54
C LYS A 227 -0.63 32.27 8.56
N MET A 228 0.50 32.53 7.91
CA MET A 228 1.64 31.61 7.93
C MET A 228 2.47 31.78 9.21
N THR A 229 2.78 30.68 9.89
CA THR A 229 3.65 30.67 11.08
C THR A 229 4.68 29.55 10.99
N TYR A 230 5.90 29.86 11.44
CA TYR A 230 7.05 28.97 11.36
C TYR A 230 7.63 28.72 12.74
N ASP A 231 7.88 27.45 13.06
CA ASP A 231 8.49 26.99 14.31
C ASP A 231 9.61 26.03 13.91
N ILE A 232 10.69 26.58 13.36
CA ILE A 232 11.81 25.84 12.79
C ILE A 232 13.01 26.03 13.73
N ASP A 233 13.62 24.91 14.15
CA ASP A 233 14.82 24.94 14.97
C ASP A 233 15.95 25.69 14.23
N ASP A 234 16.55 26.67 14.91
CA ASP A 234 17.64 27.48 14.33
C ASP A 234 18.90 26.65 14.03
N ASN A 235 19.12 25.58 14.79
CA ASN A 235 20.25 24.66 14.66
C ASN A 235 19.88 23.40 13.88
N LEU A 236 18.90 23.46 12.99
CA LEU A 236 18.49 22.31 12.18
C LEU A 236 19.67 21.86 11.28
N PRO A 237 20.13 20.59 11.37
CA PRO A 237 21.23 20.11 10.54
C PRO A 237 20.80 19.93 9.08
N LEU A 238 21.75 19.76 8.17
CA LEU A 238 21.47 19.25 6.84
C LEU A 238 21.09 17.77 6.93
N PHE A 239 20.09 17.37 6.15
CA PHE A 239 19.60 16.00 6.09
C PHE A 239 19.86 15.39 4.70
N LYS A 240 20.18 14.11 4.65
CA LYS A 240 20.42 13.41 3.40
C LYS A 240 19.10 12.95 2.78
N LEU A 241 18.46 13.85 2.04
CA LEU A 241 17.14 13.69 1.42
C LEU A 241 17.19 14.09 -0.07
N ASP A 242 16.12 13.82 -0.81
CA ASP A 242 15.95 14.33 -2.19
C ASP A 242 15.28 15.71 -2.13
N ASN A 243 16.02 16.74 -2.51
CA ASN A 243 15.56 18.14 -2.47
C ASN A 243 14.26 18.33 -3.28
N GLY A 244 14.20 17.83 -4.52
CA GLY A 244 13.04 17.98 -5.40
C GLY A 244 11.80 17.27 -4.87
N LEU A 245 11.96 16.07 -4.28
CA LEU A 245 10.85 15.37 -3.65
C LEU A 245 10.37 16.08 -2.38
N MET A 246 11.30 16.63 -1.58
CA MET A 246 10.95 17.40 -0.39
C MET A 246 10.20 18.69 -0.73
N GLU A 247 10.65 19.44 -1.75
CA GLU A 247 9.90 20.60 -2.25
C GLU A 247 8.47 20.24 -2.62
N GLN A 248 8.28 19.14 -3.35
CA GLN A 248 6.95 18.70 -3.77
C GLN A 248 6.09 18.21 -2.59
N ILE A 249 6.67 17.55 -1.60
CA ILE A 249 5.97 17.14 -0.38
C ILE A 249 5.44 18.39 0.35
N ILE A 250 6.32 19.35 0.65
CA ILE A 250 5.96 20.58 1.37
C ILE A 250 4.93 21.39 0.57
N TYR A 251 5.15 21.55 -0.75
CA TYR A 251 4.22 22.25 -1.63
C TYR A 251 2.81 21.64 -1.56
N ASN A 252 2.67 20.33 -1.74
CA ASN A 252 1.37 19.66 -1.72
C ASN A 252 0.67 19.80 -0.36
N LEU A 253 1.39 19.72 0.76
CA LEU A 253 0.80 19.85 2.08
C LEU A 253 0.34 21.29 2.34
N VAL A 254 1.17 22.30 2.08
CA VAL A 254 0.82 23.72 2.29
C VAL A 254 -0.31 24.14 1.36
N TYR A 255 -0.24 23.74 0.07
CA TYR A 255 -1.30 23.99 -0.89
C TYR A 255 -2.63 23.35 -0.45
N ASN A 256 -2.59 22.14 0.06
CA ASN A 256 -3.77 21.45 0.57
C ASN A 256 -4.39 22.20 1.77
N CYS A 257 -3.57 22.65 2.73
CA CYS A 257 -4.04 23.48 3.83
C CYS A 257 -4.70 24.77 3.31
N ALA A 258 -4.05 25.50 2.39
CA ALA A 258 -4.60 26.75 1.84
C ALA A 258 -5.92 26.55 1.09
N GLN A 259 -6.11 25.42 0.40
CA GLN A 259 -7.33 25.16 -0.37
C GLN A 259 -8.51 24.67 0.50
N HIS A 260 -8.24 24.00 1.62
CA HIS A 260 -9.28 23.32 2.41
C HIS A 260 -9.62 23.99 3.74
N THR A 261 -8.87 25.01 4.12
CA THR A 261 -9.16 25.78 5.33
C THR A 261 -9.91 27.07 5.02
N PRO A 262 -10.67 27.64 5.97
CA PRO A 262 -11.35 28.91 5.79
C PRO A 262 -10.34 30.07 5.69
N LYS A 263 -10.75 31.17 5.04
CA LYS A 263 -9.96 32.40 5.03
C LYS A 263 -9.71 32.92 6.46
N GLY A 264 -8.48 33.33 6.72
CA GLY A 264 -8.04 33.75 8.04
C GLY A 264 -7.49 32.64 8.92
N ALA A 265 -7.56 31.37 8.48
CA ALA A 265 -6.98 30.25 9.19
C ALA A 265 -5.44 30.37 9.26
N THR A 266 -4.87 29.78 10.30
CA THR A 266 -3.42 29.73 10.50
C THR A 266 -2.88 28.42 9.95
N ILE A 267 -1.85 28.53 9.10
CA ILE A 267 -1.05 27.39 8.65
C ILE A 267 0.30 27.45 9.37
N LYS A 268 0.60 26.41 10.14
CA LYS A 268 1.84 26.34 10.92
C LYS A 268 2.74 25.23 10.38
N ILE A 269 3.99 25.58 10.14
CA ILE A 269 5.03 24.61 9.76
C ILE A 269 6.05 24.54 10.88
N LYS A 270 6.26 23.33 11.40
CA LYS A 270 7.28 23.05 12.40
C LYS A 270 8.29 22.08 11.84
N ALA A 271 9.58 22.35 12.00
CA ALA A 271 10.63 21.44 11.67
C ALA A 271 11.61 21.29 12.84
N GLN A 272 11.90 20.06 13.21
CA GLN A 272 12.76 19.73 14.35
C GLN A 272 13.64 18.52 14.05
N TYR A 273 14.75 18.48 14.75
CA TYR A 273 15.69 17.37 14.78
C TYR A 273 15.50 16.60 16.08
N ASP A 274 15.43 15.28 15.99
CA ASP A 274 15.35 14.41 17.15
C ASP A 274 16.37 13.28 17.06
N VAL A 275 16.90 12.88 18.21
CA VAL A 275 17.87 11.80 18.36
C VAL A 275 17.31 10.78 19.33
N ASP A 276 16.84 9.67 18.78
CA ASP A 276 16.31 8.58 19.57
C ASP A 276 17.41 7.56 19.91
N THR A 277 17.45 7.10 21.14
CA THR A 277 18.36 6.04 21.56
C THR A 277 17.64 4.70 21.39
N ASP A 278 18.12 3.89 20.44
CA ASP A 278 17.61 2.52 20.30
C ASP A 278 18.06 1.70 21.53
N TYR A 279 17.10 1.33 22.38
CA TYR A 279 17.37 0.55 23.60
C TYR A 279 17.89 -0.87 23.33
N ASP A 280 17.69 -1.41 22.14
CA ASP A 280 18.09 -2.79 21.78
C ASP A 280 19.50 -2.90 21.18
N SER A 281 20.05 -1.79 20.68
CA SER A 281 21.42 -1.77 20.14
C SER A 281 22.22 -0.64 20.79
N HIS A 282 23.07 -0.96 21.73
CA HIS A 282 23.92 -0.03 22.50
C HIS A 282 24.82 0.93 21.69
N ILE A 283 24.68 1.08 20.37
CA ILE A 283 25.66 1.78 19.52
C ILE A 283 25.04 2.69 18.42
N ASN A 284 23.76 2.63 18.10
CA ASN A 284 23.22 3.46 17.00
C ASN A 284 22.20 4.51 17.50
N LEU A 285 22.61 5.77 17.48
CA LEU A 285 21.74 6.93 17.60
C LEU A 285 20.89 7.05 16.33
N ILE A 286 19.58 6.83 16.43
CA ILE A 286 18.66 7.04 15.31
C ILE A 286 18.36 8.53 15.23
N LYS A 287 18.87 9.16 14.15
CA LYS A 287 18.65 10.56 13.84
C LYS A 287 17.36 10.71 13.02
N LYS A 288 16.50 11.62 13.44
CA LYS A 288 15.20 11.86 12.80
C LYS A 288 15.02 13.32 12.41
N CYS A 289 14.61 13.54 11.16
CA CYS A 289 14.03 14.80 10.72
C CYS A 289 12.51 14.69 10.86
N ILE A 290 11.89 15.59 11.63
CA ILE A 290 10.45 15.61 11.85
C ILE A 290 9.92 16.94 11.34
N ILE A 291 8.97 16.91 10.41
CA ILE A 291 8.32 18.10 9.86
C ILE A 291 6.81 17.95 10.09
N ASN A 292 6.21 18.95 10.73
CA ASN A 292 4.77 19.03 10.92
C ASN A 292 4.22 20.21 10.10
N VAL A 293 3.23 19.91 9.26
CA VAL A 293 2.41 20.92 8.60
C VAL A 293 1.01 20.84 9.20
N SER A 294 0.54 21.91 9.80
CA SER A 294 -0.74 21.94 10.50
C SER A 294 -1.57 23.16 10.13
N ASP A 295 -2.87 23.01 10.22
CA ASP A 295 -3.85 24.09 10.10
C ASP A 295 -4.82 24.10 11.28
N ASP A 296 -5.53 25.22 11.46
CA ASP A 296 -6.61 25.39 12.44
C ASP A 296 -8.00 25.40 11.77
N GLY A 297 -8.14 24.66 10.65
CA GLY A 297 -9.39 24.52 9.91
C GLY A 297 -10.36 23.53 10.55
N TYR A 298 -11.16 22.87 9.69
CA TYR A 298 -12.21 21.94 10.14
C TYR A 298 -11.69 20.54 10.52
N GLY A 299 -10.43 20.22 10.18
CA GLY A 299 -9.88 18.86 10.31
C GLY A 299 -10.55 17.85 9.38
N PHE A 300 -10.33 16.58 9.67
CA PHE A 300 -10.82 15.44 8.91
C PHE A 300 -11.82 14.62 9.72
N PRO A 301 -12.87 14.02 9.11
CA PRO A 301 -13.71 13.04 9.80
C PRO A 301 -12.86 11.87 10.31
N GLU A 302 -12.94 11.55 11.60
CA GLU A 302 -12.11 10.50 12.23
C GLU A 302 -12.19 9.13 11.50
N ALA A 303 -13.40 8.75 11.07
CA ALA A 303 -13.62 7.51 10.35
C ALA A 303 -12.97 7.46 8.94
N GLU A 304 -12.49 8.61 8.44
CA GLU A 304 -11.97 8.76 7.08
C GLU A 304 -10.47 9.12 7.07
N ILE A 305 -9.85 9.38 8.22
CA ILE A 305 -8.42 9.76 8.32
C ILE A 305 -7.51 8.72 7.67
N ASP A 306 -7.74 7.43 7.91
CA ASP A 306 -6.94 6.34 7.35
C ASP A 306 -6.98 6.32 5.82
N ARG A 307 -8.05 6.86 5.24
CA ARG A 307 -8.26 6.90 3.79
C ARG A 307 -7.79 8.20 3.13
N ALA A 308 -7.35 9.18 3.90
CA ALA A 308 -6.92 10.48 3.38
C ALA A 308 -5.77 10.36 2.36
N PHE A 309 -4.95 9.33 2.50
CA PHE A 309 -3.83 9.04 1.59
C PHE A 309 -4.18 8.05 0.46
N ASP A 310 -5.42 7.57 0.39
CA ASP A 310 -5.86 6.70 -0.70
C ASP A 310 -5.90 7.51 -1.99
N LYS A 311 -5.50 6.87 -3.09
CA LYS A 311 -5.52 7.48 -4.41
C LYS A 311 -6.95 7.84 -4.81
N PHE A 312 -7.13 9.10 -5.32
CA PHE A 312 -8.42 9.63 -5.78
C PHE A 312 -9.49 9.75 -4.68
N TYR A 313 -9.10 9.56 -3.43
CA TYR A 313 -10.03 9.73 -2.34
C TYR A 313 -10.33 11.22 -2.09
N ARG A 314 -11.60 11.54 -1.96
CA ARG A 314 -12.10 12.87 -1.63
C ARG A 314 -13.19 12.76 -0.56
N PHE A 315 -13.14 13.64 0.40
CA PHE A 315 -14.18 13.72 1.42
C PHE A 315 -15.49 14.23 0.80
N LYS A 316 -16.61 13.60 1.15
CA LYS A 316 -17.93 13.88 0.56
C LYS A 316 -18.38 15.35 0.64
N ASN A 317 -17.87 16.09 1.61
CA ASN A 317 -18.21 17.50 1.86
C ASN A 317 -17.13 18.48 1.43
N SER A 318 -16.09 18.05 0.73
CA SER A 318 -15.05 18.94 0.24
C SER A 318 -15.62 19.84 -0.85
N LYS A 319 -15.71 21.15 -0.57
CA LYS A 319 -16.24 22.19 -1.48
C LYS A 319 -15.28 22.55 -2.61
N THR A 320 -14.00 22.27 -2.44
CA THR A 320 -12.95 22.59 -3.42
C THR A 320 -12.77 21.46 -4.41
N GLY A 321 -12.62 21.78 -5.71
CA GLY A 321 -12.26 20.83 -6.76
C GLY A 321 -10.85 20.29 -6.50
N GLY A 322 -10.57 19.07 -6.99
CA GLY A 322 -9.24 18.47 -6.93
C GLY A 322 -9.28 16.99 -7.29
N THR A 323 -8.17 16.48 -7.81
CA THR A 323 -8.04 15.10 -8.30
C THR A 323 -7.99 14.04 -7.18
N GLY A 324 -7.80 14.44 -5.92
CA GLY A 324 -7.54 13.51 -4.81
C GLY A 324 -6.18 12.80 -4.91
N LEU A 325 -5.23 13.37 -5.65
CA LEU A 325 -3.89 12.81 -5.85
C LEU A 325 -2.84 13.40 -4.91
N GLY A 326 -3.02 14.65 -4.46
CA GLY A 326 -1.98 15.38 -3.71
C GLY A 326 -1.46 14.62 -2.50
N LEU A 327 -2.32 14.17 -1.59
CA LEU A 327 -1.90 13.44 -0.39
C LEU A 327 -1.33 12.05 -0.70
N SER A 328 -1.84 11.35 -1.73
CA SER A 328 -1.29 10.07 -2.14
C SER A 328 0.10 10.20 -2.77
N ILE A 329 0.37 11.31 -3.47
CA ILE A 329 1.70 11.64 -4.00
C ILE A 329 2.66 11.96 -2.84
N VAL A 330 2.22 12.76 -1.87
CA VAL A 330 3.01 13.04 -0.66
C VAL A 330 3.42 11.75 0.02
N LYS A 331 2.46 10.84 0.28
CA LYS A 331 2.76 9.54 0.88
C LYS A 331 3.77 8.74 0.06
N GLY A 332 3.58 8.66 -1.25
CA GLY A 332 4.51 7.97 -2.14
C GLY A 332 5.93 8.54 -2.10
N PHE A 333 6.09 9.86 -2.12
CA PHE A 333 7.39 10.53 -2.06
C PHE A 333 8.08 10.40 -0.71
N VAL A 334 7.31 10.35 0.38
CA VAL A 334 7.81 10.08 1.72
C VAL A 334 8.31 8.63 1.81
N GLU A 335 7.50 7.66 1.35
CA GLU A 335 7.83 6.23 1.38
C GLU A 335 9.05 5.88 0.51
N VAL A 336 9.21 6.51 -0.66
CA VAL A 336 10.38 6.32 -1.53
C VAL A 336 11.68 6.77 -0.84
N GLN A 337 11.61 7.73 0.06
CA GLN A 337 12.73 8.19 0.89
C GLN A 337 12.83 7.46 2.25
N ASN A 338 12.12 6.32 2.40
CA ASN A 338 12.04 5.54 3.65
C ASN A 338 11.50 6.34 4.85
N GLY A 339 10.71 7.37 4.60
CA GLY A 339 10.01 8.15 5.61
C GLY A 339 8.65 7.57 5.96
N ILE A 340 8.02 8.17 6.96
CA ILE A 340 6.67 7.86 7.42
C ILE A 340 5.87 9.15 7.44
N ILE A 341 4.64 9.10 6.94
CA ILE A 341 3.67 10.19 7.07
C ILE A 341 2.49 9.73 7.90
N SER A 342 2.02 10.60 8.78
CA SER A 342 0.79 10.41 9.53
C SER A 342 -0.08 11.67 9.51
N LEU A 343 -1.38 11.47 9.70
CA LEU A 343 -2.38 12.53 9.78
C LEU A 343 -3.18 12.35 11.07
N LYS A 344 -3.37 13.45 11.80
CA LYS A 344 -4.23 13.51 12.99
C LYS A 344 -4.99 14.81 12.99
N ASN A 345 -6.16 14.84 13.62
CA ASN A 345 -6.80 16.10 13.97
C ASN A 345 -6.11 16.70 15.18
N ASN A 346 -6.04 18.03 15.22
CA ASN A 346 -5.58 18.78 16.38
C ASN A 346 -6.72 18.92 17.40
N ASP A 347 -6.42 18.87 18.70
CA ASP A 347 -7.39 18.98 19.78
C ASP A 347 -8.12 20.35 19.78
N GLU A 348 -7.47 21.40 19.27
CA GLU A 348 -8.01 22.74 19.12
C GLU A 348 -8.75 22.99 17.79
N GLY A 349 -8.85 21.98 16.94
CA GLY A 349 -9.39 22.03 15.59
C GLY A 349 -8.31 22.05 14.51
N GLY A 350 -8.68 21.59 13.30
CA GLY A 350 -7.78 21.49 12.16
C GLY A 350 -7.03 20.16 12.06
N ALA A 351 -6.08 20.09 11.16
CA ALA A 351 -5.32 18.88 10.84
C ALA A 351 -3.82 19.06 11.07
N VAL A 352 -3.13 17.97 11.38
CA VAL A 352 -1.67 17.91 11.53
C VAL A 352 -1.14 16.77 10.70
N PHE A 353 -0.35 17.09 9.68
CA PHE A 353 0.45 16.15 8.90
C PHE A 353 1.84 16.08 9.51
N THR A 354 2.25 14.89 9.93
CA THR A 354 3.58 14.64 10.50
C THR A 354 4.40 13.79 9.54
N LEU A 355 5.56 14.30 9.14
CA LEU A 355 6.56 13.63 8.32
C LEU A 355 7.73 13.24 9.19
N GLU A 356 8.15 11.98 9.15
CA GLU A 356 9.32 11.47 9.88
C GLU A 356 10.28 10.80 8.93
N PHE A 357 11.53 11.27 8.91
CA PHE A 357 12.60 10.65 8.11
C PHE A 357 13.73 10.21 9.03
N LYS A 358 14.07 8.93 8.99
CA LYS A 358 15.25 8.37 9.65
C LYS A 358 16.42 8.43 8.68
N VAL A 359 17.23 9.47 8.78
CA VAL A 359 18.25 9.79 7.79
C VAL A 359 19.55 10.32 8.42
N ASP A 360 20.64 10.21 7.66
CA ASP A 360 21.90 10.83 8.04
C ASP A 360 21.71 12.35 8.12
N CYS A 361 22.37 12.98 9.10
CA CYS A 361 22.41 14.43 9.23
C CYS A 361 23.85 14.93 9.38
N LEU A 362 24.09 16.14 8.87
CA LEU A 362 25.34 16.88 9.00
C LEU A 362 25.08 18.16 9.79
N VAL A 363 25.61 18.23 11.00
CA VAL A 363 25.59 19.45 11.81
C VAL A 363 26.65 20.40 11.28
N ILE A 364 26.20 21.52 10.74
CA ILE A 364 27.12 22.61 10.36
C ILE A 364 27.42 23.36 11.64
N ASN A 365 28.57 23.05 12.29
CA ASN A 365 29.09 23.94 13.32
C ASN A 365 29.37 25.26 12.60
N SER A 366 28.63 26.32 12.94
CA SER A 366 29.05 27.67 12.61
C SER A 366 30.45 27.83 13.19
N LEU A 367 31.46 27.81 12.31
CA LEU A 367 32.80 28.28 12.65
C LEU A 367 32.61 29.74 13.01
N GLU A 368 32.48 30.01 14.33
CA GLU A 368 32.66 31.33 14.87
C GLU A 368 34.06 31.80 14.37
N ASN A 369 34.01 32.95 13.73
CA ASN A 369 35.15 33.68 13.22
C ASN A 369 36.31 33.72 14.23
N GLU A 370 37.46 33.23 13.82
CA GLU A 370 38.75 33.80 14.20
C GLU A 370 39.15 34.87 13.20
#